data_19e541a124ace44080317beee758b32e
#
_entry.id   19e541a124ace44080317beee758b32e
#
_cell.length_a   1.000
_cell.length_b   1.000
_cell.length_c   1.000
_cell.angle_alpha   90.00
_cell.angle_beta   90.00
_cell.angle_gamma   90.00
#
_symmetry.space_group_name_H-M   'P 1'
#
loop_
_entity.id
_entity.type
_entity.pdbx_description
1 polymer ?
#
loop_
_entity_poly.entity_id
_entity_poly.type
_entity_poly.pdbx_seq_one_letter_code
_entity_poly.pdbx_strand_id
1 'polypeptide(L)'
;FGYQTAFLGMAVFYCLRTLFNAGHFTTADMLALRAIDGTRVGYGSIRLWGSLGWSVVVLLTGWMNGKFSIRSGFFLYAAMNLIAVLVLTQLSPQNRSASAPVNAGVSRYFSGIVDLFRNPALSGFGLMTIITAIGNLGVLNYETIYLDKLGASDSIIGVACMVSAVVEVPMMLISDKMIR
;
A
#
# COMPACT_ATOMS: atom_id res chain seq x y z
N PHE A 1 11.47 -5.71 -33.07
CA PHE A 1 10.53 -4.56 -33.08
C PHE A 1 9.32 -4.83 -32.19
N GLY A 2 8.66 -5.99 -32.23
CA GLY A 2 7.50 -6.30 -31.38
C GLY A 2 7.78 -6.30 -29.89
N TYR A 3 8.98 -6.66 -29.45
CA TYR A 3 9.38 -6.61 -28.05
C TYR A 3 9.57 -5.19 -27.51
N GLN A 4 10.04 -4.26 -28.34
CA GLN A 4 10.24 -2.87 -27.89
C GLN A 4 8.90 -2.13 -27.75
N THR A 5 7.95 -2.37 -28.62
CA THR A 5 6.60 -1.77 -28.52
C THR A 5 5.83 -2.35 -27.33
N ALA A 6 5.96 -3.63 -27.04
CA ALA A 6 5.36 -4.25 -25.84
C ALA A 6 5.97 -3.67 -24.56
N PHE A 7 7.29 -3.50 -24.49
CA PHE A 7 7.97 -2.92 -23.34
C PHE A 7 7.54 -1.46 -23.11
N LEU A 8 7.49 -0.64 -24.16
CA LEU A 8 7.08 0.75 -24.03
C LEU A 8 5.62 0.88 -23.57
N GLY A 9 4.73 0.05 -24.12
CA GLY A 9 3.34 -0.02 -23.70
C GLY A 9 3.21 -0.41 -22.22
N MET A 10 3.95 -1.41 -21.77
CA MET A 10 3.99 -1.81 -20.37
C MET A 10 4.55 -0.71 -19.47
N ALA A 11 5.61 -0.03 -19.88
CA ALA A 11 6.22 1.07 -19.13
C ALA A 11 5.23 2.24 -18.97
N VAL A 12 4.55 2.64 -20.04
CA VAL A 12 3.52 3.70 -20.00
C VAL A 12 2.37 3.29 -19.07
N PHE A 13 1.88 2.06 -19.20
CA PHE A 13 0.81 1.55 -18.33
C PHE A 13 1.24 1.51 -16.86
N TYR A 14 2.47 1.10 -16.59
CA TYR A 14 3.02 1.08 -15.25
C TYR A 14 3.15 2.49 -14.66
N CYS A 15 3.61 3.46 -15.43
CA CYS A 15 3.66 4.86 -15.01
C CYS A 15 2.28 5.41 -14.69
N LEU A 16 1.29 5.17 -15.57
CA LEU A 16 -0.09 5.58 -15.32
C LEU A 16 -0.66 4.94 -14.05
N ARG A 17 -0.50 3.64 -13.89
CA ARG A 17 -0.91 2.91 -12.69
C ARG A 17 -0.28 3.52 -11.43
N THR A 18 1.03 3.80 -11.45
CA THR A 18 1.74 4.37 -10.31
C THR A 18 1.23 5.77 -9.98
N LEU A 19 0.94 6.59 -10.99
CA LEU A 19 0.38 7.92 -10.81
C LEU A 19 -0.97 7.88 -10.08
N PHE A 20 -1.87 6.99 -10.51
CA PHE A 20 -3.17 6.82 -9.85
C PHE A 20 -3.08 6.19 -8.45
N ASN A 21 -2.10 5.32 -8.23
CA ASN A 21 -1.92 4.62 -6.97
C ASN A 21 -1.15 5.45 -5.91
N ALA A 22 -0.36 6.44 -6.33
CA ALA A 22 0.50 7.22 -5.44
C ALA A 22 -0.27 7.92 -4.31
N GLY A 23 -1.49 8.40 -4.58
CA GLY A 23 -2.36 9.04 -3.58
C GLY A 23 -3.18 8.08 -2.72
N HIS A 24 -3.35 6.83 -3.15
CA HIS A 24 -4.31 5.91 -2.55
C HIS A 24 -3.97 5.59 -1.08
N PHE A 25 -2.76 5.15 -0.81
CA PHE A 25 -2.33 4.79 0.56
C PHE A 25 -2.35 5.99 1.50
N THR A 26 -1.79 7.11 1.07
CA THR A 26 -1.76 8.34 1.88
C THR A 26 -3.17 8.83 2.21
N THR A 27 -4.07 8.82 1.23
CA THR A 27 -5.46 9.24 1.44
C THR A 27 -6.19 8.26 2.35
N ALA A 28 -6.01 6.96 2.19
CA ALA A 28 -6.61 5.94 3.04
C ALA A 28 -6.12 6.06 4.49
N ASP A 29 -4.83 6.25 4.72
CA ASP A 29 -4.25 6.44 6.05
C ASP A 29 -4.78 7.72 6.72
N MET A 30 -4.87 8.83 5.98
CA MET A 30 -5.45 10.07 6.49
C MET A 30 -6.93 9.95 6.84
N LEU A 31 -7.70 9.24 6.03
CA LEU A 31 -9.12 8.96 6.31
C LEU A 31 -9.27 8.06 7.54
N ALA A 32 -8.44 7.04 7.67
CA ALA A 32 -8.41 6.15 8.81
C ALA A 32 -8.09 6.93 10.11
N LEU A 33 -7.04 7.75 10.11
CA LEU A 33 -6.67 8.58 11.26
C LEU A 33 -7.79 9.54 11.66
N ARG A 34 -8.48 10.15 10.68
CA ARG A 34 -9.64 11.01 10.96
C ARG A 34 -10.83 10.24 11.52
N ALA A 35 -11.06 9.01 11.04
CA ALA A 35 -12.18 8.20 11.48
C ALA A 35 -12.02 7.71 12.94
N ILE A 36 -10.79 7.56 13.41
CA ILE A 36 -10.51 7.15 14.80
C ILE A 36 -10.36 8.34 15.76
N ASP A 37 -10.28 9.55 15.24
CA ASP A 37 -10.16 10.74 16.07
C ASP A 37 -11.34 10.84 17.06
N GLY A 38 -11.03 11.00 18.34
CA GLY A 38 -12.02 10.97 19.43
C GLY A 38 -12.56 9.58 19.80
N THR A 39 -12.08 8.50 19.17
CA THR A 39 -12.45 7.11 19.54
C THR A 39 -11.37 6.46 20.40
N ARG A 40 -11.70 5.28 20.97
CA ARG A 40 -10.72 4.46 21.71
C ARG A 40 -9.98 3.47 20.80
N VAL A 41 -10.26 3.48 19.50
CA VAL A 41 -9.66 2.58 18.52
C VAL A 41 -8.26 3.08 18.16
N GLY A 42 -7.26 2.22 18.20
CA GLY A 42 -5.90 2.55 17.76
C GLY A 42 -5.76 2.42 16.25
N TYR A 43 -4.81 3.16 15.68
CA TYR A 43 -4.51 3.08 14.24
C TYR A 43 -4.05 1.69 13.81
N GLY A 44 -3.28 0.99 14.65
CA GLY A 44 -2.84 -0.39 14.41
C GLY A 44 -4.01 -1.35 14.18
N SER A 45 -5.11 -1.17 14.91
CA SER A 45 -6.33 -1.98 14.76
C SER A 45 -7.00 -1.80 13.39
N ILE A 46 -6.96 -0.60 12.81
CA ILE A 46 -7.48 -0.39 11.44
C ILE A 46 -6.53 -0.97 10.41
N ARG A 47 -5.24 -0.72 10.56
CA ARG A 47 -4.21 -1.21 9.64
C ARG A 47 -4.15 -2.73 9.58
N LEU A 48 -4.49 -3.42 10.66
CA LEU A 48 -4.61 -4.87 10.74
C LEU A 48 -5.55 -5.43 9.66
N TRP A 49 -6.67 -4.78 9.40
CA TRP A 49 -7.60 -5.20 8.34
C TRP A 49 -6.97 -5.17 6.95
N GLY A 50 -6.07 -4.20 6.72
CA GLY A 50 -5.28 -4.13 5.49
C GLY A 50 -4.35 -5.34 5.31
N SER A 51 -3.63 -5.72 6.37
CA SER A 51 -2.72 -6.88 6.34
C SER A 51 -3.48 -8.20 6.21
N LEU A 52 -4.63 -8.35 6.88
CA LEU A 52 -5.50 -9.52 6.72
C LEU A 52 -6.05 -9.60 5.28
N GLY A 53 -6.55 -8.50 4.74
CA GLY A 53 -7.02 -8.42 3.36
C GLY A 53 -5.93 -8.79 2.36
N TRP A 54 -4.73 -8.23 2.55
CA TRP A 54 -3.56 -8.58 1.75
C TRP A 54 -3.24 -10.07 1.81
N SER A 55 -3.20 -10.67 3.00
CA SER A 55 -2.92 -12.09 3.21
C SER A 55 -3.88 -13.00 2.42
N VAL A 56 -5.18 -12.69 2.47
CA VAL A 56 -6.21 -13.44 1.74
C VAL A 56 -6.04 -13.29 0.23
N VAL A 57 -5.84 -12.06 -0.25
CA VAL A 57 -5.74 -11.78 -1.69
C VAL A 57 -4.48 -12.39 -2.29
N VAL A 58 -3.35 -12.35 -1.59
CA VAL A 58 -2.09 -12.95 -2.08
C VAL A 58 -2.21 -14.46 -2.17
N LEU A 59 -2.83 -15.11 -1.17
CA LEU A 59 -3.08 -16.55 -1.21
C LEU A 59 -3.97 -16.94 -2.38
N LEU A 60 -5.07 -16.21 -2.57
CA LEU A 60 -5.99 -16.44 -3.70
C LEU A 60 -5.30 -16.23 -5.04
N THR A 61 -4.48 -15.19 -5.17
CA THR A 61 -3.73 -14.89 -6.39
C THR A 61 -2.74 -16.00 -6.71
N GLY A 62 -1.96 -16.46 -5.71
CA GLY A 62 -1.01 -17.57 -5.90
C GLY A 62 -1.71 -18.87 -6.32
N TRP A 63 -2.84 -19.19 -5.68
CA TRP A 63 -3.64 -20.36 -6.05
C TRP A 63 -4.23 -20.24 -7.47
N MET A 64 -4.79 -19.08 -7.83
CA MET A 64 -5.36 -18.84 -9.14
C MET A 64 -4.30 -18.87 -10.25
N ASN A 65 -3.15 -18.25 -10.02
CA ASN A 65 -2.06 -18.24 -10.99
C ASN A 65 -1.53 -19.66 -11.25
N GLY A 66 -1.35 -20.44 -10.19
CA GLY A 66 -0.90 -21.84 -10.31
C GLY A 66 -1.92 -22.75 -11.01
N LYS A 67 -3.22 -22.45 -10.93
CA LYS A 67 -4.28 -23.28 -11.54
C LYS A 67 -4.67 -22.85 -12.95
N PHE A 68 -4.69 -21.55 -13.22
CA PHE A 68 -5.20 -21.01 -14.48
C PHE A 68 -4.09 -20.37 -15.33
N SER A 69 -3.63 -19.20 -14.93
CA SER A 69 -2.58 -18.43 -15.62
C SER A 69 -2.26 -17.18 -14.81
N ILE A 70 -1.08 -16.64 -14.99
CA ILE A 70 -0.67 -15.34 -14.40
C ILE A 70 -1.63 -14.19 -14.77
N ARG A 71 -2.36 -14.32 -15.89
CA ARG A 71 -3.39 -13.35 -16.30
C ARG A 71 -4.57 -13.28 -15.33
N SER A 72 -4.87 -14.36 -14.62
CA SER A 72 -5.96 -14.39 -13.64
C SER A 72 -5.76 -13.42 -12.48
N GLY A 73 -4.52 -13.20 -12.07
CA GLY A 73 -4.18 -12.20 -11.06
C GLY A 73 -4.55 -10.77 -11.45
N PHE A 74 -4.42 -10.41 -12.74
CA PHE A 74 -4.84 -9.08 -13.22
C PHE A 74 -6.36 -8.90 -13.16
N PHE A 75 -7.13 -9.94 -13.49
CA PHE A 75 -8.60 -9.89 -13.37
C PHE A 75 -9.04 -9.80 -11.92
N LEU A 76 -8.40 -10.55 -11.02
CA LEU A 76 -8.67 -10.46 -9.59
C LEU A 76 -8.38 -9.05 -9.07
N TYR A 77 -7.22 -8.47 -9.45
CA TYR A 77 -6.87 -7.10 -9.09
C TYR A 77 -7.91 -6.09 -9.58
N ALA A 78 -8.36 -6.20 -10.83
CA ALA A 78 -9.39 -5.32 -11.38
C ALA A 78 -10.72 -5.45 -10.63
N ALA A 79 -11.15 -6.68 -10.33
CA ALA A 79 -12.38 -6.95 -9.58
C ALA A 79 -12.31 -6.36 -8.16
N MET A 80 -11.20 -6.54 -7.44
CA MET A 80 -11.02 -5.98 -6.10
C MET A 80 -11.03 -4.45 -6.09
N ASN A 81 -10.40 -3.80 -7.08
CA ASN A 81 -10.46 -2.34 -7.22
C ASN A 81 -11.89 -1.85 -7.51
N LEU A 82 -12.63 -2.56 -8.36
CA LEU A 82 -14.04 -2.21 -8.63
C LEU A 82 -14.88 -2.29 -7.36
N ILE A 83 -14.74 -3.37 -6.59
CA ILE A 83 -15.43 -3.53 -5.29
C ILE A 83 -15.03 -2.39 -4.34
N ALA A 84 -13.75 -2.04 -4.25
CA ALA A 84 -13.30 -0.94 -3.41
C ALA A 84 -13.93 0.40 -3.80
N VAL A 85 -14.03 0.69 -5.10
CA VAL A 85 -14.73 1.89 -5.60
C VAL A 85 -16.21 1.87 -5.22
N LEU A 86 -16.90 0.74 -5.41
CA LEU A 86 -18.31 0.60 -5.04
C LEU A 86 -18.54 0.82 -3.53
N VAL A 87 -17.66 0.29 -2.69
CA VAL A 87 -17.73 0.51 -1.23
C VAL A 87 -17.50 1.98 -0.90
N LEU A 88 -16.49 2.62 -1.53
CA LEU A 88 -16.20 4.04 -1.31
C LEU A 88 -17.37 4.96 -1.70
N THR A 89 -18.12 4.63 -2.75
CA THR A 89 -19.28 5.42 -3.16
C THR A 89 -20.44 5.35 -2.15
N GLN A 90 -20.48 4.30 -1.33
CA GLN A 90 -21.51 4.12 -0.29
C GLN A 90 -21.13 4.77 1.04
N LEU A 91 -19.83 5.07 1.24
CA LEU A 91 -19.39 5.77 2.42
C LEU A 91 -19.83 7.24 2.31
N SER A 92 -20.79 7.63 3.15
CA SER A 92 -21.24 9.01 3.25
C SER A 92 -20.05 9.92 3.55
N PRO A 93 -19.94 11.09 2.90
CA PRO A 93 -18.87 12.04 3.21
C PRO A 93 -19.10 12.57 4.63
N GLN A 94 -18.45 11.91 5.59
CA GLN A 94 -18.49 12.30 6.98
C GLN A 94 -17.83 13.68 7.08
N ASN A 95 -18.63 14.66 7.49
CA ASN A 95 -18.34 16.07 7.72
C ASN A 95 -16.94 16.52 7.27
N ARG A 96 -16.90 17.28 6.18
CA ARG A 96 -15.72 18.00 5.68
C ARG A 96 -15.25 19.13 6.62
N SER A 97 -15.43 18.97 7.94
CA SER A 97 -14.93 19.91 8.93
C SER A 97 -13.41 19.85 8.96
N ALA A 98 -12.81 20.96 8.58
CA ALA A 98 -11.39 21.24 8.54
C ALA A 98 -10.60 20.54 7.43
N SER A 99 -11.06 20.65 6.19
CA SER A 99 -10.15 20.66 5.05
C SER A 99 -9.25 21.89 5.19
N ALA A 100 -7.95 21.69 5.33
CA ALA A 100 -7.02 22.77 5.02
C ALA A 100 -7.39 23.30 3.64
N PRO A 101 -7.41 24.63 3.43
CA PRO A 101 -7.91 25.20 2.20
C PRO A 101 -7.22 24.58 0.99
N VAL A 102 -8.02 23.98 0.10
CA VAL A 102 -7.56 23.34 -1.15
C VAL A 102 -6.75 24.30 -2.05
N ASN A 103 -6.79 25.59 -1.75
CA ASN A 103 -6.06 26.66 -2.42
C ASN A 103 -4.64 26.91 -1.89
N ALA A 104 -4.04 25.96 -1.17
CA ALA A 104 -2.61 26.03 -0.90
C ALA A 104 -1.87 25.82 -2.22
N GLY A 105 -1.53 26.90 -2.91
CA GLY A 105 -0.79 26.86 -4.17
C GLY A 105 0.48 26.00 -4.03
N VAL A 106 0.98 25.49 -5.15
CA VAL A 106 2.18 24.63 -5.24
C VAL A 106 3.36 25.17 -4.41
N SER A 107 3.48 26.49 -4.31
CA SER A 107 4.46 27.18 -3.44
C SER A 107 4.37 26.77 -1.97
N ARG A 108 3.18 26.52 -1.43
CA ARG A 108 2.99 26.14 -0.02
C ARG A 108 3.42 24.67 0.25
N TYR A 109 3.34 23.82 -0.75
CA TYR A 109 3.89 22.47 -0.64
C TYR A 109 5.42 22.48 -0.58
N PHE A 110 6.06 23.32 -1.40
CA PHE A 110 7.52 23.47 -1.35
C PHE A 110 8.00 24.11 -0.06
N SER A 111 7.31 25.13 0.47
CA SER A 111 7.66 25.69 1.78
C SER A 111 7.50 24.67 2.91
N GLY A 112 6.44 23.84 2.88
CA GLY A 112 6.26 22.76 3.84
C GLY A 112 7.39 21.73 3.81
N ILE A 113 7.93 21.40 2.62
CA ILE A 113 9.10 20.52 2.50
C ILE A 113 10.33 21.15 3.15
N VAL A 114 10.57 22.45 2.92
CA VAL A 114 11.71 23.17 3.54
C VAL A 114 11.56 23.22 5.06
N ASP A 115 10.36 23.46 5.57
CA ASP A 115 10.08 23.47 7.00
C ASP A 115 10.25 22.09 7.65
N LEU A 116 10.01 21.01 6.89
CA LEU A 116 10.26 19.63 7.31
C LEU A 116 11.76 19.40 7.59
N PHE A 117 12.63 19.94 6.73
CA PHE A 117 14.08 19.84 6.93
C PHE A 117 14.60 20.75 8.06
N ARG A 118 13.87 21.79 8.45
CA ARG A 118 14.24 22.66 9.58
C ARG A 118 13.93 22.04 10.93
N ASN A 119 12.98 21.11 11.01
CA ASN A 119 12.65 20.42 12.25
C ASN A 119 13.45 19.10 12.34
N PRO A 120 14.40 18.97 13.30
CA PRO A 120 15.27 17.80 13.39
C PRO A 120 14.52 16.50 13.64
N ALA A 121 13.38 16.53 14.37
CA ALA A 121 12.55 15.37 14.60
C ALA A 121 11.88 14.88 13.31
N LEU A 122 11.32 15.79 12.51
CA LEU A 122 10.69 15.46 11.24
C LEU A 122 11.72 15.04 10.19
N SER A 123 12.88 15.68 10.18
CA SER A 123 14.00 15.31 9.31
C SER A 123 14.52 13.91 9.64
N GLY A 124 14.68 13.59 10.93
CA GLY A 124 15.07 12.26 11.39
C GLY A 124 14.05 11.18 11.00
N PHE A 125 12.76 11.47 11.15
CA PHE A 125 11.69 10.58 10.72
C PHE A 125 11.70 10.37 9.19
N GLY A 126 11.91 11.44 8.42
CA GLY A 126 12.03 11.36 6.96
C GLY A 126 13.21 10.49 6.53
N LEU A 127 14.38 10.66 7.16
CA LEU A 127 15.57 9.84 6.90
C LEU A 127 15.33 8.38 7.23
N MET A 128 14.76 8.09 8.40
CA MET A 128 14.37 6.73 8.80
C MET A 128 13.44 6.09 7.76
N THR A 129 12.44 6.83 7.30
CA THR A 129 11.49 6.34 6.29
C THR A 129 12.18 6.01 4.98
N ILE A 130 13.12 6.85 4.52
CA ILE A 130 13.90 6.61 3.29
C ILE A 130 14.74 5.33 3.43
N ILE A 131 15.49 5.20 4.53
CA ILE A 131 16.36 4.03 4.77
C ILE A 131 15.52 2.74 4.79
N THR A 132 14.40 2.77 5.52
CA THR A 132 13.49 1.62 5.63
C THR A 132 12.85 1.30 4.28
N ALA A 133 12.45 2.29 3.50
CA ALA A 133 11.87 2.09 2.17
C ALA A 133 12.88 1.43 1.20
N ILE A 134 14.15 1.88 1.20
CA ILE A 134 15.19 1.27 0.36
C ILE A 134 15.37 -0.21 0.70
N GLY A 135 15.45 -0.55 1.98
CA GLY A 135 15.57 -1.95 2.43
C GLY A 135 14.37 -2.80 2.06
N ASN A 136 13.17 -2.35 2.41
CA ASN A 136 11.95 -3.12 2.21
C ASN A 136 11.58 -3.29 0.74
N LEU A 137 11.66 -2.24 -0.08
CA LEU A 137 11.33 -2.32 -1.50
C LEU A 137 12.25 -3.26 -2.26
N GLY A 138 13.53 -3.31 -1.89
CA GLY A 138 14.48 -4.28 -2.45
C GLY A 138 14.04 -5.72 -2.17
N VAL A 139 13.77 -6.05 -0.91
CA VAL A 139 13.35 -7.41 -0.52
C VAL A 139 12.00 -7.76 -1.13
N LEU A 140 10.97 -6.94 -0.95
CA LEU A 140 9.61 -7.23 -1.40
C LEU A 140 9.49 -7.44 -2.92
N ASN A 141 10.27 -6.71 -3.72
CA ASN A 141 10.21 -6.87 -5.18
C ASN A 141 10.99 -8.08 -5.69
N TYR A 142 12.06 -8.48 -5.00
CA TYR A 142 12.93 -9.56 -5.48
C TYR A 142 12.68 -10.90 -4.80
N GLU A 143 12.01 -10.94 -3.65
CA GLU A 143 11.69 -12.17 -2.92
C GLU A 143 10.89 -13.15 -3.78
N THR A 144 9.83 -12.68 -4.42
CA THR A 144 8.98 -13.51 -5.28
C THR A 144 9.74 -14.05 -6.49
N ILE A 145 10.58 -13.21 -7.11
CA ILE A 145 11.43 -13.61 -8.24
C ILE A 145 12.48 -14.63 -7.79
N TYR A 146 13.03 -14.47 -6.60
CA TYR A 146 14.01 -15.38 -6.04
C TYR A 146 13.40 -16.75 -5.73
N LEU A 147 12.20 -16.77 -5.11
CA LEU A 147 11.47 -18.01 -4.87
C LEU A 147 11.12 -18.76 -6.16
N ASP A 148 10.70 -18.03 -7.21
CA ASP A 148 10.43 -18.60 -8.53
C ASP A 148 11.69 -19.24 -9.13
N LYS A 149 12.85 -18.57 -9.05
CA LYS A 149 14.13 -19.12 -9.49
C LYS A 149 14.59 -20.35 -8.70
N LEU A 150 14.17 -20.50 -7.46
CA LEU A 150 14.37 -21.69 -6.64
C LEU A 150 13.42 -22.83 -7.00
N GLY A 151 12.49 -22.62 -7.94
CA GLY A 151 11.53 -23.61 -8.39
C GLY A 151 10.27 -23.71 -7.52
N ALA A 152 10.00 -22.69 -6.69
CA ALA A 152 8.77 -22.63 -5.93
C ALA A 152 7.57 -22.41 -6.87
N SER A 153 6.49 -23.17 -6.66
CA SER A 153 5.25 -22.95 -7.39
C SER A 153 4.59 -21.64 -6.96
N ASP A 154 3.74 -21.06 -7.84
CA ASP A 154 2.98 -19.83 -7.56
C ASP A 154 2.19 -19.92 -6.25
N SER A 155 1.66 -21.09 -5.94
CA SER A 155 0.94 -21.33 -4.70
C SER A 155 1.85 -21.26 -3.48
N ILE A 156 3.08 -21.77 -3.56
CA ILE A 156 4.07 -21.69 -2.47
C ILE A 156 4.50 -20.23 -2.27
N ILE A 157 4.72 -19.49 -3.35
CA ILE A 157 5.04 -18.06 -3.29
C ILE A 157 3.90 -17.29 -2.61
N GLY A 158 2.65 -17.58 -2.97
CA GLY A 158 1.48 -17.00 -2.33
C GLY A 158 1.40 -17.28 -0.82
N VAL A 159 1.72 -18.51 -0.40
CA VAL A 159 1.78 -18.88 1.03
C VAL A 159 2.90 -18.16 1.76
N ALA A 160 4.09 -18.04 1.17
CA ALA A 160 5.22 -17.33 1.76
C ALA A 160 4.87 -15.85 2.02
N CYS A 161 4.29 -15.17 1.03
CA CYS A 161 3.83 -13.78 1.18
C CYS A 161 2.70 -13.64 2.22
N MET A 162 1.78 -14.61 2.29
CA MET A 162 0.73 -14.63 3.32
C MET A 162 1.34 -14.75 4.73
N VAL A 163 2.30 -15.64 4.93
CA VAL A 163 2.97 -15.83 6.23
C VAL A 163 3.65 -14.53 6.67
N SER A 164 4.36 -13.85 5.77
CA SER A 164 4.97 -12.54 6.06
C SER A 164 3.95 -11.54 6.58
N ALA A 165 2.80 -11.41 5.92
CA ALA A 165 1.75 -10.48 6.33
C ALA A 165 1.08 -10.87 7.66
N VAL A 166 0.88 -12.17 7.92
CA VAL A 166 0.29 -12.65 9.19
C VAL A 166 1.22 -12.39 10.38
N VAL A 167 2.53 -12.51 10.19
CA VAL A 167 3.53 -12.23 11.25
C VAL A 167 3.54 -10.75 11.63
N GLU A 168 3.15 -9.83 10.76
CA GLU A 168 3.02 -8.41 11.09
C GLU A 168 1.86 -8.12 12.06
N VAL A 169 0.82 -8.94 12.08
CA VAL A 169 -0.41 -8.71 12.87
C VAL A 169 -0.14 -8.54 14.37
N PRO A 170 0.63 -9.42 15.06
CA PRO A 170 0.97 -9.23 16.46
C PRO A 170 1.69 -7.92 16.74
N MET A 171 2.60 -7.53 15.85
CA MET A 171 3.35 -6.29 15.99
C MET A 171 2.46 -5.05 15.88
N MET A 172 1.46 -5.07 14.99
CA MET A 172 0.48 -3.99 14.87
C MET A 172 -0.38 -3.84 16.14
N LEU A 173 -0.76 -4.95 16.76
CA LEU A 173 -1.52 -4.92 18.02
C LEU A 173 -0.68 -4.41 19.21
N ILE A 174 0.60 -4.72 19.21
CA ILE A 174 1.53 -4.29 20.27
C ILE A 174 1.88 -2.81 20.09
N SER A 175 2.00 -2.32 18.84
CA SER A 175 2.39 -0.94 18.55
C SER A 175 1.43 0.09 19.16
N ASP A 176 0.13 -0.20 19.19
CA ASP A 176 -0.87 0.65 19.85
C ASP A 176 -0.63 0.80 21.35
N LYS A 177 0.00 -0.19 22.00
CA LYS A 177 0.36 -0.13 23.42
C LYS A 177 1.68 0.59 23.67
N MET A 178 2.60 0.57 22.70
CA MET A 178 3.92 1.22 22.83
C MET A 178 3.85 2.73 22.62
N ILE A 179 2.84 3.23 21.90
CA ILE A 179 2.68 4.66 21.60
C ILE A 179 1.87 5.39 22.69
N ARG A 180 1.18 4.67 23.57
CA ARG A 180 0.46 5.23 24.72
C ARG A 180 1.37 5.37 25.94
#